data_a03e8615570070a1b18968b8549b55d2
#
_entry.id   a03e8615570070a1b18968b8549b55d2
#
_cell.length_a   1.000
_cell.length_b   1.000
_cell.length_c   1.000
_cell.angle_alpha   90.00
_cell.angle_beta   90.00
_cell.angle_gamma   90.00
#
_symmetry.space_group_name_H-M   'P 1'
#
loop_
_entity.id
_entity.type
_entity.pdbx_description
1 polymer ?
#
loop_
_entity_poly.entity_id
_entity_poly.type
_entity_poly.pdbx_seq_one_letter_code
_entity_poly.pdbx_strand_id
1 'polypeptide(L)'
;GYTTYALFGIDHRDKNPALGTENSDTMIIASVNNDTKDVKLVSVYRDTLLNLGDDTYSKANAAYAYGGPEQAITMLNTNLDLNITEYATVNFNALAEIVDCLGGLDMDMSYAEIVHMNNYCQETSEETGKSYTPIELPERPEDIEKIDYRYHLNGVQVTSYCRIRYTASLDMGRTERQRKVIQMIVQKAKTAGLSTIFDIMDKVFPMVTTSLSKTEILQLLPTMIGYSMNDTVGFPSNYKFATVKGSVIVPTDLESNVIELHKFLYGDENYTPSATVKENSQEILDIVGGTSNLNDTQPAVTEETENTGDDTIFFQNDGSGWADTTDQIAADTGSDYDGGGDYNDSGTGDTGNTGGDTGYDPGTGDDGSTG
;
A
#
# COMPACT_ATOMS: atom_id res chain seq x y z
N GLY A 1 21.01 15.79 15.74
CA GLY A 1 20.92 14.33 15.67
C GLY A 1 19.70 13.87 14.89
N TYR A 2 19.61 12.56 14.61
CA TYR A 2 18.53 11.96 13.80
C TYR A 2 17.72 10.98 14.64
N THR A 3 16.42 10.88 14.35
CA THR A 3 15.54 9.81 14.81
C THR A 3 14.94 9.13 13.58
N THR A 4 15.04 7.80 13.53
CA THR A 4 14.59 7.02 12.37
C THR A 4 13.46 6.08 12.77
N TYR A 5 12.37 6.14 12.02
CA TYR A 5 11.15 5.36 12.22
C TYR A 5 10.93 4.40 11.03
N ALA A 6 10.29 3.27 11.30
CA ALA A 6 9.76 2.41 10.25
C ALA A 6 8.23 2.56 10.16
N LEU A 7 7.74 2.73 8.93
CA LEU A 7 6.31 2.76 8.63
C LEU A 7 5.99 1.54 7.76
N PHE A 8 5.03 0.73 8.20
CA PHE A 8 4.59 -0.45 7.48
C PHE A 8 3.13 -0.29 7.03
N GLY A 9 2.85 -0.71 5.81
CA GLY A 9 1.51 -0.87 5.29
C GLY A 9 1.22 -2.35 5.05
N ILE A 10 0.12 -2.84 5.60
CA ILE A 10 -0.33 -4.21 5.44
C ILE A 10 -1.70 -4.23 4.75
N ASP A 11 -1.89 -5.23 3.87
CA ASP A 11 -3.18 -5.54 3.27
C ASP A 11 -3.88 -6.55 4.16
N HIS A 12 -4.80 -6.05 4.98
CA HIS A 12 -5.48 -6.86 5.97
C HIS A 12 -6.88 -7.21 5.49
N ARG A 13 -7.04 -8.42 4.95
CA ARG A 13 -8.32 -8.92 4.44
C ARG A 13 -9.14 -9.67 5.51
N ASP A 14 -8.52 -10.20 6.54
CA ASP A 14 -9.20 -10.96 7.60
C ASP A 14 -9.47 -10.12 8.86
N LYS A 15 -10.69 -10.22 9.37
CA LYS A 15 -11.14 -9.52 10.59
C LYS A 15 -10.46 -9.97 11.88
N ASN A 16 -9.61 -11.01 11.82
CA ASN A 16 -8.92 -11.56 13.00
C ASN A 16 -7.56 -12.14 12.61
N PRO A 17 -6.53 -11.28 12.34
CA PRO A 17 -5.21 -11.79 12.03
C PRO A 17 -4.56 -12.35 13.29
N ALA A 18 -4.10 -13.56 13.20
CA ALA A 18 -2.96 -13.95 14.03
C ALA A 18 -1.79 -13.05 13.60
N LEU A 19 -1.28 -12.24 14.50
CA LEU A 19 -0.05 -11.44 14.29
C LEU A 19 1.02 -12.34 13.66
N GLY A 20 1.53 -11.96 12.48
CA GLY A 20 2.64 -12.66 11.85
C GLY A 20 2.31 -13.54 10.66
N THR A 21 1.20 -13.33 9.96
CA THR A 21 0.87 -14.09 8.74
C THR A 21 0.82 -13.22 7.48
N GLU A 22 0.99 -11.91 7.59
CA GLU A 22 0.84 -10.98 6.48
C GLU A 22 2.17 -10.36 6.06
N ASN A 23 2.35 -10.27 4.75
CA ASN A 23 3.45 -9.50 4.18
C ASN A 23 3.19 -7.99 4.32
N SER A 24 4.24 -7.23 4.57
CA SER A 24 4.15 -5.77 4.47
C SER A 24 4.30 -5.34 3.01
N ASP A 25 3.23 -4.87 2.41
CA ASP A 25 3.29 -4.37 1.03
C ASP A 25 3.95 -3.00 0.91
N THR A 26 4.04 -2.28 2.02
CA THR A 26 4.69 -0.98 2.12
C THR A 26 5.68 -1.00 3.27
N MET A 27 6.91 -0.61 2.99
CA MET A 27 7.96 -0.41 3.98
C MET A 27 8.63 0.93 3.70
N ILE A 28 8.47 1.89 4.61
CA ILE A 28 9.03 3.23 4.48
C ILE A 28 9.88 3.55 5.72
N ILE A 29 11.10 3.98 5.47
CA ILE A 29 11.99 4.53 6.50
C ILE A 29 11.77 6.04 6.51
N ALA A 30 11.45 6.60 7.67
CA ALA A 30 11.33 8.03 7.88
C ALA A 30 12.45 8.50 8.81
N SER A 31 13.39 9.26 8.29
CA SER A 31 14.50 9.84 9.06
C SER A 31 14.24 11.31 9.33
N VAL A 32 14.16 11.66 10.60
CA VAL A 32 13.92 13.01 11.08
C VAL A 32 15.23 13.62 11.58
N ASN A 33 15.66 14.72 10.96
CA ASN A 33 16.72 15.53 11.50
C ASN A 33 16.14 16.41 12.63
N ASN A 34 16.52 16.13 13.85
CA ASN A 34 15.97 16.81 15.04
C ASN A 34 16.37 18.29 15.13
N ASP A 35 17.43 18.69 14.45
CA ASP A 35 17.96 20.05 14.47
C ASP A 35 17.31 20.92 13.39
N THR A 36 17.29 20.44 12.13
CA THR A 36 16.72 21.18 10.99
C THR A 36 15.22 20.96 10.80
N LYS A 37 14.66 19.89 11.39
CA LYS A 37 13.27 19.45 11.20
C LYS A 37 12.98 18.91 9.81
N ASP A 38 14.00 18.57 9.04
CA ASP A 38 13.84 17.90 7.76
C ASP A 38 13.55 16.42 7.96
N VAL A 39 12.56 15.93 7.25
CA VAL A 39 12.18 14.51 7.22
C VAL A 39 12.42 13.97 5.81
N LYS A 40 13.17 12.89 5.74
CA LYS A 40 13.43 12.16 4.50
C LYS A 40 12.75 10.81 4.53
N LEU A 41 12.11 10.44 3.41
CA LEU A 41 11.42 9.17 3.26
C LEU A 41 12.14 8.27 2.27
N VAL A 42 12.31 7.00 2.65
CA VAL A 42 12.85 5.96 1.78
C VAL A 42 11.89 4.78 1.74
N SER A 43 11.36 4.46 0.56
CA SER A 43 10.60 3.22 0.38
C SER A 43 11.56 2.07 0.08
N VAL A 44 11.52 1.02 0.90
CA VAL A 44 12.20 -0.25 0.58
C VAL A 44 11.27 -1.07 -0.30
N TYR A 45 11.71 -1.42 -1.51
CA TYR A 45 10.90 -2.20 -2.44
C TYR A 45 10.66 -3.60 -1.86
N ARG A 46 9.39 -4.00 -1.81
CA ARG A 46 8.95 -5.22 -1.10
C ARG A 46 9.61 -6.51 -1.57
N ASP A 47 9.93 -6.59 -2.88
CA ASP A 47 10.51 -7.77 -3.51
C ASP A 47 12.05 -7.79 -3.48
N THR A 48 12.68 -6.85 -2.76
CA THR A 48 14.14 -6.80 -2.61
C THR A 48 14.65 -8.02 -1.84
N LEU A 49 15.60 -8.73 -2.41
CA LEU A 49 16.27 -9.87 -1.77
C LEU A 49 17.20 -9.36 -0.67
N LEU A 50 16.89 -9.66 0.57
CA LEU A 50 17.62 -9.24 1.76
C LEU A 50 17.72 -10.38 2.79
N ASN A 51 18.68 -10.28 3.71
CA ASN A 51 18.73 -11.04 4.93
C ASN A 51 17.55 -10.62 5.82
N LEU A 52 16.68 -11.55 6.23
CA LEU A 52 15.53 -11.24 7.06
C LEU A 52 15.88 -10.94 8.53
N GLY A 53 17.18 -10.89 8.85
CA GLY A 53 17.68 -10.60 10.20
C GLY A 53 17.97 -11.84 11.05
N ASP A 54 17.89 -13.02 10.43
CA ASP A 54 18.13 -14.34 11.04
C ASP A 54 18.99 -15.25 10.16
N ASP A 55 19.74 -14.66 9.23
CA ASP A 55 20.52 -15.33 8.18
C ASP A 55 19.66 -16.12 7.16
N THR A 56 18.36 -15.88 7.14
CA THR A 56 17.46 -16.35 6.09
C THR A 56 17.29 -15.24 5.05
N TYR A 57 17.45 -15.57 3.77
CA TYR A 57 17.33 -14.61 2.67
C TYR A 57 16.04 -14.84 1.90
N SER A 58 15.27 -13.78 1.74
CA SER A 58 14.02 -13.78 0.97
C SER A 58 13.66 -12.36 0.53
N LYS A 59 12.46 -12.21 -0.06
CA LYS A 59 11.89 -10.89 -0.31
C LYS A 59 11.71 -10.13 1.00
N ALA A 60 12.07 -8.86 1.03
CA ALA A 60 12.04 -8.02 2.22
C ALA A 60 10.69 -8.02 2.94
N ASN A 61 9.57 -8.06 2.17
CA ASN A 61 8.23 -8.06 2.74
C ASN A 61 7.92 -9.29 3.59
N ALA A 62 8.63 -10.41 3.38
CA ALA A 62 8.44 -11.64 4.14
C ALA A 62 8.86 -11.50 5.62
N ALA A 63 9.76 -10.58 5.96
CA ALA A 63 10.18 -10.37 7.34
C ALA A 63 9.00 -10.02 8.25
N TYR A 64 8.07 -9.20 7.77
CA TYR A 64 6.86 -8.85 8.53
C TYR A 64 5.94 -10.06 8.76
N ALA A 65 5.77 -10.91 7.76
CA ALA A 65 4.97 -12.13 7.86
C ALA A 65 5.56 -13.15 8.85
N TYR A 66 6.88 -13.21 8.98
CA TYR A 66 7.54 -14.16 9.87
C TYR A 66 7.59 -13.73 11.33
N GLY A 67 7.74 -12.44 11.62
CA GLY A 67 7.92 -11.97 12.99
C GLY A 67 7.36 -10.57 13.26
N GLY A 68 6.43 -10.11 12.42
CA GLY A 68 5.79 -8.80 12.61
C GLY A 68 6.74 -7.63 12.42
N PRO A 69 6.37 -6.47 13.00
CA PRO A 69 7.15 -5.25 12.85
C PRO A 69 8.57 -5.36 13.44
N GLU A 70 8.76 -6.11 14.51
CA GLU A 70 10.07 -6.31 15.14
C GLU A 70 11.04 -7.04 14.21
N GLN A 71 10.58 -8.09 13.53
CA GLN A 71 11.41 -8.80 12.55
C GLN A 71 11.69 -7.92 11.34
N ALA A 72 10.71 -7.16 10.87
CA ALA A 72 10.90 -6.22 9.76
C ALA A 72 11.92 -5.12 10.11
N ILE A 73 11.90 -4.59 11.34
CA ILE A 73 12.91 -3.64 11.82
C ILE A 73 14.29 -4.31 11.90
N THR A 74 14.37 -5.51 12.44
CA THR A 74 15.63 -6.27 12.51
C THR A 74 16.21 -6.45 11.12
N MET A 75 15.39 -6.83 10.13
CA MET A 75 15.77 -6.94 8.73
C MET A 75 16.32 -5.62 8.19
N LEU A 76 15.61 -4.49 8.40
CA LEU A 76 16.05 -3.17 7.94
C LEU A 76 17.38 -2.77 8.58
N ASN A 77 17.49 -2.90 9.90
CA ASN A 77 18.72 -2.54 10.63
C ASN A 77 19.92 -3.39 10.20
N THR A 78 19.73 -4.69 10.02
CA THR A 78 20.80 -5.65 9.66
C THR A 78 21.35 -5.41 8.25
N ASN A 79 20.48 -5.09 7.28
CA ASN A 79 20.92 -4.88 5.90
C ASN A 79 21.37 -3.45 5.59
N LEU A 80 20.89 -2.46 6.36
CA LEU A 80 21.04 -1.05 6.01
C LEU A 80 21.87 -0.26 7.03
N ASP A 81 22.45 -0.93 8.04
CA ASP A 81 23.19 -0.29 9.14
C ASP A 81 22.39 0.86 9.80
N LEU A 82 21.11 0.64 10.00
CA LEU A 82 20.23 1.59 10.68
C LEU A 82 20.04 1.22 12.15
N ASN A 83 19.55 2.16 12.91
CA ASN A 83 19.17 1.97 14.31
C ASN A 83 17.71 2.40 14.51
N ILE A 84 16.81 1.70 13.84
CA ILE A 84 15.37 1.90 13.97
C ILE A 84 14.92 1.18 15.25
N THR A 85 14.18 1.88 16.11
CA THR A 85 13.58 1.35 17.34
C THR A 85 12.06 1.50 17.36
N GLU A 86 11.56 2.47 16.60
CA GLU A 86 10.15 2.84 16.63
C GLU A 86 9.48 2.58 15.29
N TYR A 87 8.23 2.15 15.36
CA TYR A 87 7.45 1.84 14.15
C TYR A 87 5.97 2.22 14.28
N ALA A 88 5.32 2.31 13.12
CA ALA A 88 3.87 2.32 13.00
C ALA A 88 3.46 1.45 11.82
N THR A 89 2.45 0.60 12.03
CA THR A 89 1.81 -0.22 11.00
C THR A 89 0.38 0.25 10.80
N VAL A 90 0.03 0.53 9.54
CA VAL A 90 -1.31 0.95 9.13
C VAL A 90 -1.88 -0.03 8.10
N ASN A 91 -3.19 -0.16 8.09
CA ASN A 91 -3.95 -0.86 7.05
C ASN A 91 -4.77 0.15 6.22
N PHE A 92 -5.53 -0.33 5.26
CA PHE A 92 -6.37 0.52 4.41
C PHE A 92 -7.44 1.29 5.19
N ASN A 93 -8.02 0.68 6.25
CA ASN A 93 -8.99 1.34 7.10
C ASN A 93 -8.42 2.57 7.80
N ALA A 94 -7.22 2.43 8.39
CA ALA A 94 -6.55 3.52 9.06
C ALA A 94 -6.21 4.66 8.10
N LEU A 95 -5.68 4.34 6.91
CA LEU A 95 -5.35 5.34 5.90
C LEU A 95 -6.61 6.10 5.43
N ALA A 96 -7.68 5.38 5.09
CA ALA A 96 -8.93 5.99 4.66
C ALA A 96 -9.52 6.88 5.76
N GLU A 97 -9.49 6.47 7.03
CA GLU A 97 -9.97 7.26 8.16
C GLU A 97 -9.16 8.55 8.37
N ILE A 98 -7.83 8.48 8.27
CA ILE A 98 -6.96 9.67 8.36
C ILE A 98 -7.35 10.70 7.29
N VAL A 99 -7.49 10.26 6.05
CA VAL A 99 -7.82 11.12 4.92
C VAL A 99 -9.21 11.76 5.10
N ASP A 100 -10.20 10.97 5.52
CA ASP A 100 -11.57 11.48 5.74
C ASP A 100 -11.61 12.48 6.90
N CYS A 101 -10.92 12.22 8.01
CA CYS A 101 -10.80 13.17 9.13
C CYS A 101 -10.15 14.48 8.70
N LEU A 102 -9.22 14.45 7.77
CA LEU A 102 -8.60 15.65 7.19
C LEU A 102 -9.49 16.35 6.15
N GLY A 103 -10.66 15.78 5.81
CA GLY A 103 -11.58 16.31 4.81
C GLY A 103 -11.14 16.04 3.37
N GLY A 104 -10.45 14.93 3.12
CA GLY A 104 -9.98 14.53 1.79
C GLY A 104 -8.65 15.17 1.38
N LEU A 105 -8.15 14.83 0.19
CA LEU A 105 -6.92 15.39 -0.40
C LEU A 105 -7.19 15.88 -1.83
N ASP A 106 -6.60 17.02 -2.19
CA ASP A 106 -6.61 17.53 -3.57
C ASP A 106 -5.42 16.97 -4.33
N MET A 107 -5.65 16.04 -5.25
CA MET A 107 -4.59 15.29 -5.91
C MET A 107 -4.50 15.61 -7.40
N ASP A 108 -3.26 15.83 -7.85
CA ASP A 108 -2.93 15.92 -9.27
C ASP A 108 -2.66 14.51 -9.80
N MET A 109 -3.34 14.13 -10.90
CA MET A 109 -3.38 12.77 -11.43
C MET A 109 -3.24 12.74 -12.95
N SER A 110 -2.75 11.62 -13.46
CA SER A 110 -2.84 11.28 -14.88
C SER A 110 -4.16 10.58 -15.21
N TYR A 111 -4.49 10.47 -16.51
CA TYR A 111 -5.64 9.69 -16.96
C TYR A 111 -5.52 8.21 -16.53
N ALA A 112 -4.35 7.60 -16.70
CA ALA A 112 -4.10 6.23 -16.28
C ALA A 112 -4.32 6.04 -14.77
N GLU A 113 -3.88 6.98 -13.94
CA GLU A 113 -4.11 6.93 -12.49
C GLU A 113 -5.59 7.01 -12.13
N ILE A 114 -6.39 7.82 -12.83
CA ILE A 114 -7.84 7.91 -12.59
C ILE A 114 -8.51 6.57 -12.89
N VAL A 115 -8.20 5.96 -14.05
CA VAL A 115 -8.74 4.66 -14.45
C VAL A 115 -8.42 3.59 -13.41
N HIS A 116 -7.14 3.44 -13.07
CA HIS A 116 -6.71 2.41 -12.12
C HIS A 116 -7.22 2.66 -10.70
N MET A 117 -7.26 3.90 -10.24
CA MET A 117 -7.85 4.23 -8.95
C MET A 117 -9.33 3.81 -8.89
N ASN A 118 -10.12 4.15 -9.91
CA ASN A 118 -11.53 3.77 -9.96
C ASN A 118 -11.72 2.25 -9.89
N ASN A 119 -10.86 1.48 -10.56
CA ASN A 119 -10.91 0.00 -10.52
C ASN A 119 -10.67 -0.57 -9.12
N TYR A 120 -9.81 0.06 -8.31
CA TYR A 120 -9.57 -0.36 -6.93
C TYR A 120 -10.63 0.12 -5.93
N CYS A 121 -11.42 1.15 -6.28
CA CYS A 121 -12.33 1.80 -5.33
C CYS A 121 -13.44 0.87 -4.81
N GLN A 122 -13.95 -0.05 -5.62
CA GLN A 122 -14.99 -0.98 -5.19
C GLN A 122 -14.46 -1.88 -4.07
N GLU A 123 -13.35 -2.58 -4.32
CA GLU A 123 -12.72 -3.47 -3.34
C GLU A 123 -12.33 -2.69 -2.07
N THR A 124 -11.70 -1.52 -2.21
CA THR A 124 -11.34 -0.67 -1.07
C THR A 124 -12.56 -0.20 -0.28
N SER A 125 -13.67 0.10 -0.95
CA SER A 125 -14.94 0.46 -0.30
C SER A 125 -15.51 -0.71 0.51
N GLU A 126 -15.47 -1.91 -0.03
CA GLU A 126 -15.91 -3.13 0.66
C GLU A 126 -15.04 -3.44 1.87
N GLU A 127 -13.72 -3.35 1.74
CA GLU A 127 -12.77 -3.58 2.83
C GLU A 127 -12.88 -2.56 3.96
N THR A 128 -13.07 -1.29 3.63
CA THR A 128 -13.13 -0.22 4.62
C THR A 128 -14.54 0.04 5.15
N GLY A 129 -15.57 -0.47 4.48
CA GLY A 129 -16.97 -0.17 4.79
C GLY A 129 -17.36 1.29 4.53
N LYS A 130 -16.55 2.03 3.73
CA LYS A 130 -16.72 3.45 3.44
C LYS A 130 -17.21 3.64 2.00
N SER A 131 -18.03 4.66 1.77
CA SER A 131 -18.56 5.00 0.45
C SER A 131 -17.62 5.91 -0.34
N TYR A 132 -17.78 5.87 -1.66
CA TYR A 132 -17.11 6.77 -2.60
C TYR A 132 -18.06 7.10 -3.76
N THR A 133 -17.70 8.14 -4.51
CA THR A 133 -18.35 8.44 -5.79
C THR A 133 -17.28 8.29 -6.89
N PRO A 134 -17.46 7.38 -7.86
CA PRO A 134 -16.51 7.23 -8.95
C PRO A 134 -16.26 8.56 -9.67
N ILE A 135 -15.01 8.79 -10.07
CA ILE A 135 -14.69 9.93 -10.94
C ILE A 135 -15.10 9.56 -12.36
N GLU A 136 -15.94 10.40 -12.96
CA GLU A 136 -16.24 10.28 -14.39
C GLU A 136 -14.96 10.50 -15.19
N LEU A 137 -14.70 9.57 -16.12
CA LEU A 137 -13.48 9.63 -16.92
C LEU A 137 -13.55 10.81 -17.89
N PRO A 138 -12.53 11.66 -17.94
CA PRO A 138 -12.41 12.70 -18.97
C PRO A 138 -12.18 12.05 -20.34
N GLU A 139 -12.23 12.85 -21.40
CA GLU A 139 -11.81 12.40 -22.72
C GLU A 139 -10.37 11.86 -22.67
N ARG A 140 -10.15 10.67 -23.25
CA ARG A 140 -8.83 10.02 -23.22
C ARG A 140 -7.79 10.87 -23.97
N PRO A 141 -6.72 11.32 -23.30
CA PRO A 141 -5.66 12.08 -23.95
C PRO A 141 -4.73 11.17 -24.76
N GLU A 142 -3.90 11.78 -25.61
CA GLU A 142 -2.85 11.06 -26.33
C GLU A 142 -1.80 10.47 -25.38
N ASP A 143 -1.36 11.27 -24.40
CA ASP A 143 -0.45 10.84 -23.33
C ASP A 143 -1.24 10.60 -22.05
N ILE A 144 -1.56 9.34 -21.78
CA ILE A 144 -2.35 8.93 -20.61
C ILE A 144 -1.59 9.01 -19.29
N GLU A 145 -0.26 9.06 -19.30
CA GLU A 145 0.59 9.15 -18.10
C GLU A 145 0.86 10.60 -17.68
N LYS A 146 0.51 11.57 -18.52
CA LYS A 146 0.70 12.97 -18.20
C LYS A 146 -0.22 13.41 -17.07
N ILE A 147 0.35 14.10 -16.07
CA ILE A 147 -0.39 14.67 -14.94
C ILE A 147 -1.08 15.95 -15.39
N ASP A 148 -2.36 15.87 -15.73
CA ASP A 148 -3.15 17.01 -16.27
C ASP A 148 -4.48 17.22 -15.54
N TYR A 149 -4.83 16.38 -14.56
CA TYR A 149 -6.13 16.43 -13.88
C TYR A 149 -5.95 16.67 -12.38
N ARG A 150 -6.89 17.35 -11.77
CA ARG A 150 -6.92 17.59 -10.32
C ARG A 150 -8.29 17.27 -9.76
N TYR A 151 -8.33 16.43 -8.74
CA TYR A 151 -9.55 16.00 -8.06
C TYR A 151 -9.42 16.06 -6.55
N HIS A 152 -10.55 16.36 -5.90
CA HIS A 152 -10.68 16.22 -4.45
C HIS A 152 -11.10 14.78 -4.13
N LEU A 153 -10.22 14.01 -3.47
CA LEU A 153 -10.39 12.59 -3.20
C LEU A 153 -10.72 12.34 -1.72
N ASN A 154 -11.66 11.43 -1.46
CA ASN A 154 -11.93 10.93 -0.13
C ASN A 154 -10.99 9.78 0.28
N GLY A 155 -11.20 9.23 1.51
CA GLY A 155 -10.34 8.18 2.05
C GLY A 155 -10.29 6.92 1.19
N VAL A 156 -11.42 6.47 0.64
CA VAL A 156 -11.47 5.30 -0.27
C VAL A 156 -10.64 5.54 -1.53
N GLN A 157 -10.83 6.69 -2.15
CA GLN A 157 -10.13 7.04 -3.39
C GLN A 157 -8.63 7.23 -3.20
N VAL A 158 -8.20 7.90 -2.13
CA VAL A 158 -6.77 8.06 -1.81
C VAL A 158 -6.12 6.71 -1.49
N THR A 159 -6.80 5.85 -0.73
CA THR A 159 -6.31 4.50 -0.45
C THR A 159 -6.19 3.68 -1.72
N SER A 160 -7.19 3.75 -2.60
CA SER A 160 -7.16 3.09 -3.92
C SER A 160 -6.02 3.62 -4.80
N TYR A 161 -5.77 4.92 -4.78
CA TYR A 161 -4.63 5.52 -5.47
C TYR A 161 -3.27 4.95 -4.98
N CYS A 162 -3.12 4.71 -3.68
CA CYS A 162 -1.93 4.09 -3.11
C CYS A 162 -1.76 2.62 -3.52
N ARG A 163 -2.80 1.95 -4.02
CA ARG A 163 -2.78 0.54 -4.45
C ARG A 163 -2.38 0.37 -5.91
N ILE A 164 -2.40 1.43 -6.72
CA ILE A 164 -2.15 1.37 -8.17
C ILE A 164 -0.78 0.75 -8.46
N ARG A 165 -0.77 -0.31 -9.27
CA ARG A 165 0.43 -1.02 -9.76
C ARG A 165 0.57 -0.98 -11.29
N TYR A 166 -0.53 -0.79 -12.02
CA TYR A 166 -0.64 -0.95 -13.48
C TYR A 166 -0.37 0.33 -14.27
N THR A 167 0.64 1.10 -13.87
CA THR A 167 1.17 2.22 -14.65
C THR A 167 2.56 1.87 -15.18
N ALA A 168 3.10 2.69 -16.10
CA ALA A 168 4.41 2.46 -16.69
C ALA A 168 5.55 2.23 -15.67
N SER A 169 5.42 2.79 -14.46
CA SER A 169 6.41 2.65 -13.39
C SER A 169 6.18 1.46 -12.45
N LEU A 170 5.14 0.64 -12.67
CA LEU A 170 4.85 -0.58 -11.90
C LEU A 170 4.91 -0.39 -10.36
N ASP A 171 5.60 -1.31 -9.66
CA ASP A 171 5.72 -1.28 -8.20
C ASP A 171 6.49 -0.07 -7.67
N MET A 172 7.47 0.43 -8.42
CA MET A 172 8.20 1.66 -8.08
C MET A 172 7.27 2.88 -8.07
N GLY A 173 6.38 2.99 -9.06
CA GLY A 173 5.35 4.02 -9.11
C GLY A 173 4.36 3.93 -7.96
N ARG A 174 4.00 2.72 -7.52
CA ARG A 174 3.18 2.53 -6.32
C ARG A 174 3.85 3.13 -5.09
N THR A 175 5.14 2.86 -4.86
CA THR A 175 5.86 3.40 -3.71
C THR A 175 5.99 4.93 -3.76
N GLU A 176 6.15 5.51 -4.94
CA GLU A 176 6.14 6.97 -5.13
C GLU A 176 4.78 7.59 -4.77
N ARG A 177 3.67 6.96 -5.19
CA ARG A 177 2.31 7.40 -4.82
C ARG A 177 2.08 7.35 -3.32
N GLN A 178 2.55 6.30 -2.67
CA GLN A 178 2.46 6.17 -1.21
C GLN A 178 3.22 7.29 -0.49
N ARG A 179 4.47 7.58 -0.90
CA ARG A 179 5.23 8.69 -0.33
C ARG A 179 4.58 10.05 -0.58
N LYS A 180 4.07 10.28 -1.80
CA LYS A 180 3.30 11.49 -2.15
C LYS A 180 2.10 11.67 -1.23
N VAL A 181 1.32 10.63 -0.99
CA VAL A 181 0.16 10.68 -0.10
C VAL A 181 0.57 10.99 1.33
N ILE A 182 1.63 10.38 1.86
CA ILE A 182 2.15 10.68 3.20
C ILE A 182 2.55 12.17 3.30
N GLN A 183 3.28 12.69 2.31
CA GLN A 183 3.64 14.11 2.27
C GLN A 183 2.42 15.02 2.30
N MET A 184 1.38 14.68 1.52
CA MET A 184 0.13 15.46 1.46
C MET A 184 -0.66 15.39 2.77
N ILE A 185 -0.74 14.21 3.41
CA ILE A 185 -1.36 14.04 4.72
C ILE A 185 -0.67 14.92 5.76
N VAL A 186 0.67 14.85 5.84
CA VAL A 186 1.45 15.66 6.78
C VAL A 186 1.27 17.15 6.53
N GLN A 187 1.29 17.56 5.26
CA GLN A 187 1.08 18.96 4.87
C GLN A 187 -0.30 19.47 5.31
N LYS A 188 -1.34 18.66 5.10
CA LYS A 188 -2.71 19.01 5.47
C LYS A 188 -2.90 18.99 6.99
N ALA A 189 -2.31 18.01 7.68
CA ALA A 189 -2.35 17.92 9.15
C ALA A 189 -1.73 19.13 9.84
N LYS A 190 -0.68 19.72 9.27
CA LYS A 190 -0.04 20.94 9.82
C LYS A 190 -0.98 22.14 9.87
N THR A 191 -1.93 22.21 8.94
CA THR A 191 -2.92 23.28 8.83
C THR A 191 -4.26 22.94 9.47
N ALA A 192 -4.42 21.68 9.91
CA ALA A 192 -5.63 21.22 10.57
C ALA A 192 -5.74 21.81 11.98
N GLY A 193 -6.96 22.08 12.43
CA GLY A 193 -7.21 22.50 13.81
C GLY A 193 -6.92 21.38 14.82
N LEU A 194 -6.65 21.75 16.06
CA LEU A 194 -6.38 20.78 17.13
C LEU A 194 -7.50 19.75 17.31
N SER A 195 -8.79 20.17 17.13
CA SER A 195 -9.92 19.23 17.20
C SER A 195 -9.81 18.13 16.16
N THR A 196 -9.44 18.46 14.93
CA THR A 196 -9.23 17.47 13.85
C THR A 196 -8.11 16.49 14.21
N ILE A 197 -7.01 16.99 14.79
CA ILE A 197 -5.90 16.12 15.21
C ILE A 197 -6.33 15.20 16.35
N PHE A 198 -7.10 15.69 17.32
CA PHE A 198 -7.65 14.83 18.37
C PHE A 198 -8.64 13.81 17.83
N ASP A 199 -9.50 14.18 16.87
CA ASP A 199 -10.41 13.25 16.20
C ASP A 199 -9.64 12.14 15.48
N ILE A 200 -8.55 12.48 14.78
CA ILE A 200 -7.66 11.49 14.15
C ILE A 200 -7.09 10.55 15.21
N MET A 201 -6.54 11.10 16.31
CA MET A 201 -5.98 10.29 17.37
C MET A 201 -6.99 9.34 18.00
N ASP A 202 -8.22 9.79 18.21
CA ASP A 202 -9.25 8.96 18.85
C ASP A 202 -9.78 7.87 17.91
N LYS A 203 -9.93 8.16 16.61
CA LYS A 203 -10.48 7.22 15.63
C LYS A 203 -9.43 6.28 15.05
N VAL A 204 -8.22 6.79 14.80
CA VAL A 204 -7.18 6.08 14.05
C VAL A 204 -6.25 5.30 14.95
N PHE A 205 -5.88 5.83 16.11
CA PHE A 205 -4.93 5.16 17.02
C PHE A 205 -5.33 3.70 17.35
N PRO A 206 -6.61 3.38 17.60
CA PRO A 206 -7.03 1.98 17.81
C PRO A 206 -6.85 1.06 16.58
N MET A 207 -6.70 1.63 15.38
CA MET A 207 -6.51 0.90 14.11
C MET A 207 -5.03 0.72 13.75
N VAL A 208 -4.11 1.32 14.50
CA VAL A 208 -2.67 1.35 14.22
C VAL A 208 -1.94 0.47 15.22
N THR A 209 -1.04 -0.37 14.73
CA THR A 209 -0.07 -1.06 15.58
C THR A 209 1.20 -0.22 15.61
N THR A 210 1.63 0.21 16.79
CA THR A 210 2.80 1.08 16.92
C THR A 210 3.54 0.83 18.25
N SER A 211 4.84 1.05 18.25
CA SER A 211 5.68 1.07 19.43
C SER A 211 5.46 2.31 20.30
N LEU A 212 4.94 3.40 19.69
CA LEU A 212 4.71 4.66 20.38
C LEU A 212 3.37 4.66 21.13
N SER A 213 3.37 5.12 22.35
CA SER A 213 2.13 5.38 23.09
C SER A 213 1.40 6.60 22.53
N LYS A 214 0.08 6.66 22.78
CA LYS A 214 -0.73 7.84 22.43
C LYS A 214 -0.16 9.13 23.00
N THR A 215 0.38 9.09 24.23
CA THR A 215 0.99 10.23 24.90
C THR A 215 2.25 10.71 24.18
N GLU A 216 3.13 9.79 23.76
CA GLU A 216 4.34 10.14 23.01
C GLU A 216 3.99 10.78 21.66
N ILE A 217 3.01 10.23 20.95
CA ILE A 217 2.54 10.82 19.68
C ILE A 217 1.99 12.23 19.92
N LEU A 218 1.15 12.44 20.94
CA LEU A 218 0.61 13.76 21.28
C LEU A 218 1.71 14.77 21.66
N GLN A 219 2.80 14.33 22.28
CA GLN A 219 3.95 15.18 22.59
C GLN A 219 4.74 15.59 21.34
N LEU A 220 4.73 14.76 20.29
CA LEU A 220 5.39 15.08 19.03
C LEU A 220 4.60 16.08 18.17
N LEU A 221 3.27 16.14 18.32
CA LEU A 221 2.40 16.97 17.47
C LEU A 221 2.80 18.47 17.39
N PRO A 222 3.13 19.16 18.50
CA PRO A 222 3.53 20.56 18.42
C PRO A 222 4.81 20.79 17.59
N THR A 223 5.69 19.81 17.56
CA THR A 223 6.95 19.88 16.81
C THR A 223 6.75 19.59 15.33
N MET A 224 5.69 18.86 14.96
CA MET A 224 5.39 18.47 13.58
C MET A 224 5.10 19.66 12.64
N ILE A 225 4.65 20.78 13.20
CA ILE A 225 4.38 22.00 12.41
C ILE A 225 5.64 22.50 11.71
N GLY A 226 6.80 22.35 12.36
CA GLY A 226 8.09 22.77 11.84
C GLY A 226 8.75 21.79 10.87
N TYR A 227 8.24 20.57 10.74
CA TYR A 227 8.89 19.56 9.87
C TYR A 227 8.68 19.85 8.39
N SER A 228 9.72 19.68 7.59
CA SER A 228 9.61 19.64 6.14
C SER A 228 9.85 18.20 5.64
N MET A 229 9.11 17.79 4.61
CA MET A 229 9.15 16.43 4.07
C MET A 229 9.17 16.51 2.55
N ASN A 230 10.29 16.94 2.00
CA ASN A 230 10.41 17.22 0.57
C ASN A 230 11.17 16.11 -0.18
N ASP A 231 12.14 15.48 0.47
CA ASP A 231 13.03 14.54 -0.18
C ASP A 231 12.58 13.11 0.04
N THR A 232 12.35 12.39 -1.06
CA THR A 232 11.92 10.99 -1.03
C THR A 232 12.61 10.17 -2.10
N VAL A 233 13.00 8.94 -1.78
CA VAL A 233 13.64 8.01 -2.72
C VAL A 233 13.14 6.58 -2.51
N GLY A 234 13.44 5.68 -3.46
CA GLY A 234 13.28 4.25 -3.32
C GLY A 234 14.62 3.57 -3.01
N PHE A 235 14.57 2.43 -2.33
CA PHE A 235 15.71 1.57 -2.06
C PHE A 235 15.41 0.13 -2.54
N PRO A 236 16.36 -0.53 -3.18
CA PRO A 236 17.68 -0.03 -3.58
C PRO A 236 17.61 1.01 -4.71
N SER A 237 18.55 1.95 -4.73
CA SER A 237 18.65 2.97 -5.78
C SER A 237 19.24 2.42 -7.07
N ASN A 238 20.11 1.44 -6.94
CA ASN A 238 20.75 0.71 -8.04
C ASN A 238 20.47 -0.78 -7.91
N TYR A 239 19.66 -1.32 -8.81
CA TYR A 239 19.16 -2.70 -8.74
C TYR A 239 19.03 -3.33 -10.11
N LYS A 240 18.96 -4.65 -10.10
CA LYS A 240 18.59 -5.52 -11.21
C LYS A 240 17.58 -6.55 -10.74
N PHE A 241 17.17 -7.43 -11.62
CA PHE A 241 16.21 -8.48 -11.33
C PHE A 241 16.87 -9.86 -11.46
N ALA A 242 16.40 -10.81 -10.66
CA ALA A 242 16.76 -12.22 -10.77
C ALA A 242 15.55 -13.09 -10.42
N THR A 243 15.67 -14.39 -10.67
CA THR A 243 14.68 -15.39 -10.28
C THR A 243 15.27 -16.27 -9.19
N VAL A 244 14.76 -16.14 -7.96
CA VAL A 244 15.09 -16.98 -6.81
C VAL A 244 13.78 -17.36 -6.13
N LYS A 245 13.25 -18.54 -6.41
CA LYS A 245 11.90 -18.92 -5.95
C LYS A 245 10.85 -17.83 -6.25
N GLY A 246 10.88 -17.31 -7.49
CA GLY A 246 10.10 -16.16 -7.93
C GLY A 246 10.97 -14.96 -8.30
N SER A 247 10.37 -13.94 -8.92
CA SER A 247 11.07 -12.72 -9.29
C SER A 247 11.46 -11.92 -8.05
N VAL A 248 12.70 -11.47 -7.97
CA VAL A 248 13.24 -10.62 -6.91
C VAL A 248 13.95 -9.41 -7.48
N ILE A 249 13.95 -8.32 -6.71
CA ILE A 249 14.80 -7.15 -6.91
C ILE A 249 16.11 -7.42 -6.18
N VAL A 250 17.22 -7.29 -6.88
CA VAL A 250 18.56 -7.53 -6.34
C VAL A 250 19.30 -6.21 -6.31
N PRO A 251 19.75 -5.70 -5.15
CA PRO A 251 20.71 -4.60 -5.12
C PRO A 251 21.92 -5.02 -5.94
N THR A 252 22.27 -4.24 -6.97
CA THR A 252 23.41 -4.58 -7.84
C THR A 252 24.69 -4.76 -7.03
N ASP A 253 24.82 -3.94 -5.98
CA ASP A 253 25.79 -4.06 -4.91
C ASP A 253 25.13 -3.44 -3.65
N LEU A 254 24.92 -4.24 -2.61
CA LEU A 254 24.27 -3.77 -1.38
C LEU A 254 25.12 -2.70 -0.69
N GLU A 255 26.44 -2.87 -0.65
CA GLU A 255 27.34 -1.91 0.00
C GLU A 255 27.20 -0.52 -0.61
N SER A 256 27.29 -0.40 -1.93
CA SER A 256 27.13 0.90 -2.63
C SER A 256 25.76 1.51 -2.40
N ASN A 257 24.69 0.70 -2.43
CA ASN A 257 23.32 1.17 -2.15
C ASN A 257 23.16 1.70 -0.72
N VAL A 258 23.82 1.06 0.27
CA VAL A 258 23.75 1.52 1.67
C VAL A 258 24.59 2.77 1.89
N ILE A 259 25.72 2.92 1.20
CA ILE A 259 26.50 4.18 1.20
C ILE A 259 25.63 5.34 0.70
N GLU A 260 24.98 5.18 -0.45
CA GLU A 260 24.08 6.22 -1.01
C GLU A 260 22.88 6.48 -0.08
N LEU A 261 22.36 5.45 0.58
CA LEU A 261 21.29 5.59 1.56
C LEU A 261 21.70 6.46 2.75
N HIS A 262 22.87 6.20 3.35
CA HIS A 262 23.38 6.98 4.49
C HIS A 262 23.70 8.41 4.10
N LYS A 263 24.25 8.62 2.90
CA LYS A 263 24.44 9.95 2.33
C LYS A 263 23.11 10.69 2.18
N PHE A 264 22.09 10.02 1.66
CA PHE A 264 20.76 10.60 1.51
C PHE A 264 20.13 10.90 2.87
N LEU A 265 20.06 9.93 3.79
CA LEU A 265 19.37 10.07 5.07
C LEU A 265 20.06 11.08 6.00
N TYR A 266 21.38 11.01 6.10
CA TYR A 266 22.16 11.66 7.15
C TYR A 266 23.17 12.70 6.65
N GLY A 267 23.36 12.79 5.32
CA GLY A 267 24.42 13.63 4.73
C GLY A 267 25.82 13.10 5.05
N ASP A 268 25.96 11.82 5.39
CA ASP A 268 27.24 11.22 5.75
C ASP A 268 28.01 10.80 4.49
N GLU A 269 28.93 11.65 4.06
CA GLU A 269 29.80 11.41 2.90
C GLU A 269 30.95 10.43 3.21
N ASN A 270 31.16 10.10 4.49
CA ASN A 270 32.29 9.27 4.92
C ASN A 270 31.82 7.93 5.52
N TYR A 271 30.54 7.61 5.39
CA TYR A 271 29.98 6.37 5.90
C TYR A 271 30.70 5.16 5.28
N THR A 272 31.04 4.19 6.10
CA THR A 272 31.63 2.92 5.69
C THR A 272 30.76 1.77 6.17
N PRO A 273 30.30 0.88 5.25
CA PRO A 273 29.46 -0.26 5.61
C PRO A 273 30.11 -1.17 6.66
N SER A 274 29.29 -1.67 7.58
CA SER A 274 29.70 -2.66 8.56
C SER A 274 30.13 -3.99 7.92
N ALA A 275 30.76 -4.86 8.69
CA ALA A 275 31.05 -6.22 8.26
C ALA A 275 29.78 -6.97 7.86
N THR A 276 28.68 -6.78 8.62
CA THR A 276 27.38 -7.42 8.34
C THR A 276 26.84 -7.02 6.99
N VAL A 277 26.85 -5.72 6.63
CA VAL A 277 26.39 -5.27 5.31
C VAL A 277 27.24 -5.88 4.20
N LYS A 278 28.56 -5.95 4.39
CA LYS A 278 29.47 -6.57 3.41
C LYS A 278 29.23 -8.06 3.22
N GLU A 279 29.01 -8.78 4.31
CA GLU A 279 28.66 -10.20 4.29
C GLU A 279 27.31 -10.42 3.60
N ASN A 280 26.28 -9.65 3.94
CA ASN A 280 24.99 -9.71 3.28
C ASN A 280 25.08 -9.37 1.78
N SER A 281 25.90 -8.40 1.40
CA SER A 281 26.14 -8.02 0.00
C SER A 281 26.69 -9.19 -0.81
N GLN A 282 27.69 -9.90 -0.26
CA GLN A 282 28.27 -11.05 -0.90
C GLN A 282 27.30 -12.22 -0.98
N GLU A 283 26.60 -12.53 0.11
CA GLU A 283 25.64 -13.64 0.17
C GLU A 283 24.48 -13.46 -0.81
N ILE A 284 23.96 -12.24 -0.97
CA ILE A 284 22.93 -11.95 -1.98
C ILE A 284 23.41 -12.31 -3.38
N LEU A 285 24.63 -11.94 -3.73
CA LEU A 285 25.22 -12.28 -5.04
C LEU A 285 25.46 -13.77 -5.20
N ASP A 286 25.88 -14.45 -4.15
CA ASP A 286 26.08 -15.91 -4.17
C ASP A 286 24.76 -16.66 -4.35
N ILE A 287 23.68 -16.22 -3.68
CA ILE A 287 22.34 -16.80 -3.82
C ILE A 287 21.82 -16.70 -5.26
N VAL A 288 22.04 -15.58 -5.93
CA VAL A 288 21.60 -15.41 -7.33
C VAL A 288 22.57 -16.03 -8.35
N GLY A 289 23.69 -16.57 -7.90
CA GLY A 289 24.69 -17.20 -8.77
C GLY A 289 25.60 -16.23 -9.50
N GLY A 290 25.82 -15.04 -8.92
CA GLY A 290 26.71 -14.01 -9.43
C GLY A 290 26.02 -12.97 -10.33
N THR A 291 26.77 -11.93 -10.66
CA THR A 291 26.28 -10.78 -11.44
C THR A 291 25.84 -11.13 -12.87
N SER A 292 26.31 -12.24 -13.42
CA SER A 292 25.93 -12.71 -14.77
C SER A 292 24.48 -13.17 -14.86
N ASN A 293 23.84 -13.48 -13.73
CA ASN A 293 22.45 -13.90 -13.65
C ASN A 293 21.48 -12.75 -13.39
N LEU A 294 21.98 -11.53 -13.32
CA LEU A 294 21.16 -10.32 -13.11
C LEU A 294 20.65 -9.78 -14.44
N ASN A 295 19.37 -9.42 -14.46
CA ASN A 295 18.65 -8.90 -15.62
C ASN A 295 18.24 -7.43 -15.40
N ASP A 296 18.28 -6.62 -16.47
CA ASP A 296 17.86 -5.22 -16.41
C ASP A 296 16.30 -5.10 -16.37
N THR A 297 15.59 -6.11 -16.83
CA THR A 297 14.12 -6.15 -16.86
C THR A 297 13.61 -7.23 -15.92
N GLN A 298 12.44 -6.99 -15.34
CA GLN A 298 11.77 -7.98 -14.51
C GLN A 298 11.47 -9.24 -15.34
N PRO A 299 11.86 -10.45 -14.87
CA PRO A 299 11.51 -11.70 -15.55
C PRO A 299 9.98 -11.84 -15.65
N ALA A 300 9.51 -12.36 -16.78
CA ALA A 300 8.10 -12.72 -16.94
C ALA A 300 7.70 -13.74 -15.86
N VAL A 301 6.59 -13.50 -15.21
CA VAL A 301 6.02 -14.44 -14.22
C VAL A 301 5.41 -15.59 -15.00
N THR A 302 5.91 -16.81 -14.80
CA THR A 302 5.27 -18.02 -15.35
C THR A 302 4.22 -18.52 -14.36
N GLU A 303 3.07 -18.97 -14.85
CA GLU A 303 1.88 -19.38 -14.07
C GLU A 303 2.15 -20.45 -12.98
N GLU A 304 3.30 -21.11 -12.99
CA GLU A 304 3.63 -22.19 -12.03
C GLU A 304 4.07 -21.71 -10.63
N THR A 305 4.26 -20.41 -10.40
CA THR A 305 4.72 -19.88 -9.11
C THR A 305 3.62 -19.20 -8.29
N GLU A 306 2.36 -19.24 -8.72
CA GLU A 306 1.27 -18.42 -8.18
C GLU A 306 0.40 -19.09 -7.11
N ASN A 307 0.84 -20.13 -6.45
CA ASN A 307 0.01 -20.76 -5.41
C ASN A 307 0.36 -20.28 -3.99
N THR A 308 0.65 -19.00 -3.82
CA THR A 308 0.84 -18.36 -2.51
C THR A 308 -0.12 -17.20 -2.34
N GLY A 309 -1.44 -17.44 -2.32
CA GLY A 309 -2.42 -16.60 -1.63
C GLY A 309 -2.45 -15.08 -1.89
N ASP A 310 -1.78 -14.58 -2.93
CA ASP A 310 -1.84 -13.19 -3.33
C ASP A 310 -2.70 -13.11 -4.60
N ASP A 311 -3.98 -12.76 -4.44
CA ASP A 311 -4.95 -12.55 -5.54
C ASP A 311 -4.61 -11.33 -6.40
N THR A 312 -3.36 -11.19 -6.79
CA THR A 312 -2.96 -10.21 -7.77
C THR A 312 -3.30 -10.76 -9.14
N ILE A 313 -4.26 -10.15 -9.82
CA ILE A 313 -4.54 -10.41 -11.23
C ILE A 313 -3.29 -10.03 -12.02
N PHE A 314 -2.58 -11.04 -12.54
CA PHE A 314 -1.37 -10.84 -13.33
C PHE A 314 -1.73 -10.66 -14.79
N PHE A 315 -1.22 -9.58 -15.40
CA PHE A 315 -1.17 -9.48 -16.84
C PHE A 315 -0.01 -10.32 -17.35
N GLN A 316 -0.29 -11.26 -18.23
CA GLN A 316 0.74 -11.94 -19.00
C GLN A 316 1.48 -10.90 -19.84
N ASN A 317 2.76 -10.74 -19.61
CA ASN A 317 3.62 -10.05 -20.56
C ASN A 317 3.96 -11.04 -21.68
N ASP A 318 3.21 -10.99 -22.78
CA ASP A 318 3.42 -11.84 -23.97
C ASP A 318 4.62 -11.41 -24.82
N GLY A 319 5.45 -10.50 -24.33
CA GLY A 319 6.61 -9.98 -25.03
C GLY A 319 6.29 -8.91 -26.08
N SER A 320 5.03 -8.51 -26.22
CA SER A 320 4.65 -7.32 -26.96
C SER A 320 4.83 -6.09 -26.07
N GLY A 321 5.59 -5.12 -26.51
CA GLY A 321 5.98 -3.98 -25.69
C GLY A 321 4.80 -3.16 -25.17
N TRP A 322 5.07 -2.19 -24.35
CA TRP A 322 4.21 -1.25 -23.61
C TRP A 322 2.96 -0.69 -24.32
N ALA A 323 2.79 -0.96 -25.63
CA ALA A 323 1.59 -0.62 -26.41
C ALA A 323 0.34 -1.39 -25.95
N ASP A 324 0.50 -2.60 -25.38
CA ASP A 324 -0.62 -3.47 -25.03
C ASP A 324 -1.33 -3.09 -23.73
N THR A 325 -0.60 -2.49 -22.77
CA THR A 325 -1.23 -2.00 -21.53
C THR A 325 -2.22 -0.87 -21.76
N THR A 326 -2.01 -0.07 -22.81
CA THR A 326 -2.93 1.02 -23.16
C THR A 326 -4.22 0.50 -23.80
N ASP A 327 -4.15 -0.59 -24.55
CA ASP A 327 -5.33 -1.22 -25.17
C ASP A 327 -6.13 -2.02 -24.15
N GLN A 328 -5.49 -2.63 -23.15
CA GLN A 328 -6.19 -3.30 -22.04
C GLN A 328 -6.90 -2.32 -21.10
N ILE A 329 -6.32 -1.15 -20.81
CA ILE A 329 -7.01 -0.08 -20.09
C ILE A 329 -8.30 0.32 -20.82
N ALA A 330 -8.29 0.34 -22.16
CA ALA A 330 -9.47 0.66 -22.96
C ALA A 330 -10.51 -0.47 -23.02
N ALA A 331 -10.08 -1.73 -22.94
CA ALA A 331 -10.96 -2.89 -22.94
C ALA A 331 -11.64 -3.10 -21.57
N ASP A 332 -10.91 -2.88 -20.46
CA ASP A 332 -11.43 -3.03 -19.10
C ASP A 332 -12.46 -1.95 -18.74
N THR A 333 -12.34 -0.76 -19.32
CA THR A 333 -13.31 0.32 -19.13
C THR A 333 -14.58 0.20 -19.97
N GLY A 334 -14.60 -0.72 -20.93
CA GLY A 334 -15.71 -0.90 -21.90
C GLY A 334 -16.72 -1.98 -21.55
N SER A 335 -16.46 -2.87 -20.60
CA SER A 335 -17.28 -4.06 -20.41
C SER A 335 -18.10 -4.14 -19.11
N ASP A 336 -17.88 -3.30 -18.11
CA ASP A 336 -18.54 -3.46 -16.79
C ASP A 336 -19.45 -2.32 -16.34
N TYR A 337 -19.86 -1.42 -17.23
CA TYR A 337 -20.91 -0.46 -16.94
C TYR A 337 -22.16 -0.70 -17.83
N ASP A 338 -22.70 -1.94 -17.83
CA ASP A 338 -24.06 -2.19 -18.27
C ASP A 338 -24.92 -2.67 -17.09
N GLY A 339 -25.13 -1.76 -16.14
CA GLY A 339 -26.09 -1.84 -15.06
C GLY A 339 -27.47 -1.35 -15.52
N GLY A 340 -27.94 -1.80 -16.64
CA GLY A 340 -29.30 -1.61 -17.11
C GLY A 340 -30.19 -2.73 -16.62
N GLY A 341 -30.85 -2.54 -15.48
CA GLY A 341 -31.95 -3.39 -15.07
C GLY A 341 -33.12 -3.22 -16.02
N ASP A 342 -33.24 -4.11 -16.98
CA ASP A 342 -34.47 -4.30 -17.72
C ASP A 342 -35.35 -5.33 -16.99
N TYR A 343 -36.33 -4.78 -16.28
CA TYR A 343 -37.55 -5.49 -15.96
C TYR A 343 -38.34 -5.65 -17.27
N ASN A 344 -38.19 -6.76 -17.96
CA ASN A 344 -39.13 -7.18 -18.96
C ASN A 344 -40.07 -8.24 -18.38
N ASP A 345 -41.21 -7.70 -17.97
CA ASP A 345 -42.49 -8.41 -17.94
C ASP A 345 -42.82 -8.91 -19.38
N SER A 346 -42.90 -10.21 -19.53
CA SER A 346 -43.67 -10.82 -20.62
C SER A 346 -44.30 -12.10 -20.10
N GLY A 347 -45.58 -11.92 -19.70
CA GLY A 347 -46.47 -13.04 -19.48
C GLY A 347 -46.77 -13.76 -20.78
N THR A 348 -47.05 -15.02 -20.63
CA THR A 348 -48.07 -15.86 -21.26
C THR A 348 -47.82 -17.26 -20.71
N GLY A 349 -48.78 -17.79 -20.06
CA GLY A 349 -49.91 -18.53 -20.44
C GLY A 349 -50.04 -19.78 -19.64
N ASP A 350 -51.05 -19.82 -18.81
CA ASP A 350 -52.13 -20.83 -18.82
C ASP A 350 -51.80 -22.27 -18.38
N THR A 351 -52.52 -22.69 -17.48
CA THR A 351 -53.45 -23.79 -17.21
C THR A 351 -53.17 -24.51 -15.85
N GLY A 352 -54.14 -24.40 -14.97
CA GLY A 352 -55.02 -25.54 -14.62
C GLY A 352 -55.00 -25.95 -13.17
N ASN A 353 -55.98 -25.48 -12.45
CA ASN A 353 -57.02 -26.29 -11.74
C ASN A 353 -56.72 -26.83 -10.34
N THR A 354 -57.71 -26.45 -9.49
CA THR A 354 -58.37 -27.12 -8.32
C THR A 354 -57.62 -27.18 -7.03
N GLY A 355 -58.14 -26.56 -5.97
CA GLY A 355 -59.32 -26.90 -5.22
C GLY A 355 -59.01 -26.96 -3.73
N GLY A 356 -59.84 -26.33 -2.89
CA GLY A 356 -60.06 -26.70 -1.49
C GLY A 356 -59.47 -25.71 -0.47
N ASP A 357 -60.14 -24.73 -0.03
CA ASP A 357 -61.26 -24.50 0.89
C ASP A 357 -60.95 -24.87 2.35
N THR A 358 -61.42 -23.97 3.18
CA THR A 358 -61.60 -23.92 4.65
C THR A 358 -60.45 -23.27 5.41
N GLY A 359 -60.52 -22.10 5.95
CA GLY A 359 -61.58 -21.49 6.75
C GLY A 359 -61.29 -21.70 8.24
N TYR A 360 -60.84 -20.65 8.92
CA TYR A 360 -61.41 -20.21 10.19
C TYR A 360 -60.46 -19.23 10.92
N ASP A 361 -60.97 -18.08 11.13
CA ASP A 361 -60.64 -17.03 12.11
C ASP A 361 -61.59 -17.23 13.29
N PRO A 362 -61.59 -16.49 14.40
CA PRO A 362 -60.58 -15.83 15.25
C PRO A 362 -60.73 -16.22 16.75
N GLY A 363 -59.93 -15.59 17.62
CA GLY A 363 -60.22 -15.67 19.06
C GLY A 363 -59.20 -14.94 19.96
N THR A 364 -59.45 -13.72 20.18
CA THR A 364 -59.41 -12.89 21.41
C THR A 364 -59.15 -13.54 22.74
N GLY A 365 -58.46 -12.79 23.63
CA GLY A 365 -58.49 -12.88 25.09
C GLY A 365 -57.09 -12.92 25.70
N ASP A 366 -56.57 -11.93 26.27
CA ASP A 366 -56.88 -11.06 27.43
C ASP A 366 -56.26 -11.61 28.73
N ASP A 367 -55.61 -10.72 29.42
CA ASP A 367 -55.33 -10.60 30.84
C ASP A 367 -54.41 -11.53 31.62
N GLY A 368 -53.53 -10.82 32.33
CA GLY A 368 -53.38 -11.08 33.74
C GLY A 368 -51.97 -11.27 34.33
N SER A 369 -51.37 -10.19 34.73
CA SER A 369 -50.93 -9.87 36.11
C SER A 369 -49.98 -10.81 36.86
N THR A 370 -48.96 -10.15 37.39
CA THR A 370 -48.29 -10.37 38.70
C THR A 370 -47.25 -11.52 38.86
N GLY A 371 -46.09 -11.08 39.31
CA GLY A 371 -45.06 -11.89 39.97
C GLY A 371 -43.69 -11.22 39.82
#